data_7ea00edb34024540036e608ef51eea43
#
_entry.id   7ea00edb34024540036e608ef51eea43
#
_cell.length_a   1.000
_cell.length_b   1.000
_cell.length_c   1.000
_cell.angle_alpha   90.00
_cell.angle_beta   90.00
_cell.angle_gamma   90.00
#
_symmetry.space_group_name_H-M   'P 1'
#
loop_
_entity.id
_entity.type
_entity.pdbx_description
1 polymer ?
#
loop_
_entity_poly.entity_id
_entity_poly.type
_entity_poly.pdbx_seq_one_letter_code
_entity_poly.pdbx_strand_id
1 'polypeptide(L)'
;NSSCLSDVFCSYLQKKHCYLSTWEPLSNFEQALRLVVKSGLEEIYGPQWVTDAPKRKPYYEKIFPQLNALLVKEQATFKRGGDVDLLEFSYPGTLKDIIITEWDFFCDIFKGNKTLFKQSMDAICLVRNPLAHARRAELIPASNLWAAKKAIDDLNVFLDKPHD
;
A
#
# COMPACT_ATOMS: atom_id res chain seq x y z
N ASN A 1 -18.83 38.60 14.10
CA ASN A 1 -19.16 37.17 14.02
C ASN A 1 -18.96 36.53 12.63
N SER A 2 -18.68 37.34 11.59
CA SER A 2 -18.47 36.85 10.21
C SER A 2 -17.08 36.25 9.98
N SER A 3 -16.04 36.72 10.70
CA SER A 3 -14.66 36.25 10.56
C SER A 3 -14.47 34.79 11.01
N CYS A 4 -15.13 34.36 12.08
CA CYS A 4 -14.96 33.04 12.66
C CYS A 4 -15.45 31.91 11.71
N LEU A 5 -16.56 32.11 10.97
CA LEU A 5 -17.06 31.14 9.99
C LEU A 5 -16.16 31.03 8.77
N SER A 6 -15.57 32.17 8.32
CA SER A 6 -14.60 32.19 7.24
C SER A 6 -13.33 31.40 7.60
N ASP A 7 -12.82 31.58 8.82
CA ASP A 7 -11.61 30.90 9.30
C ASP A 7 -11.82 29.38 9.43
N VAL A 8 -12.99 28.96 9.93
CA VAL A 8 -13.37 27.53 10.01
C VAL A 8 -13.47 26.93 8.61
N PHE A 9 -14.09 27.62 7.67
CA PHE A 9 -14.23 27.15 6.30
C PHE A 9 -12.90 27.08 5.57
N CYS A 10 -12.02 28.07 5.71
CA CYS A 10 -10.67 28.07 5.17
C CYS A 10 -9.84 26.93 5.75
N SER A 11 -9.89 26.69 7.06
CA SER A 11 -9.24 25.56 7.71
C SER A 11 -9.74 24.21 7.18
N TYR A 12 -11.05 24.07 6.97
CA TYR A 12 -11.65 22.85 6.38
C TYR A 12 -11.16 22.63 4.94
N LEU A 13 -11.15 23.68 4.11
CA LEU A 13 -10.67 23.58 2.73
C LEU A 13 -9.19 23.21 2.64
N GLN A 14 -8.33 23.76 3.50
CA GLN A 14 -6.93 23.42 3.58
C GLN A 14 -6.71 21.95 3.97
N LYS A 15 -7.45 21.46 4.98
CA LYS A 15 -7.40 20.04 5.38
C LYS A 15 -7.87 19.12 4.26
N LYS A 16 -8.97 19.48 3.58
CA LYS A 16 -9.51 18.71 2.44
C LYS A 16 -8.50 18.66 1.28
N HIS A 17 -7.84 19.78 0.98
CA HIS A 17 -6.80 19.83 -0.04
C HIS A 17 -5.61 18.95 0.32
N CYS A 18 -5.14 19.00 1.56
CA CYS A 18 -4.05 18.15 2.04
C CYS A 18 -4.40 16.65 1.96
N TYR A 19 -5.64 16.30 2.29
CA TYR A 19 -6.17 14.94 2.13
C TYR A 19 -6.13 14.47 0.67
N LEU A 20 -6.69 15.24 -0.26
CA LEU A 20 -6.74 14.88 -1.68
C LEU A 20 -5.34 14.81 -2.30
N SER A 21 -4.44 15.73 -1.93
CA SER A 21 -3.06 15.75 -2.42
C SER A 21 -2.19 14.60 -1.92
N THR A 22 -2.64 13.88 -0.89
CA THR A 22 -1.92 12.71 -0.34
C THR A 22 -2.53 11.39 -0.82
N TRP A 23 -3.86 11.37 -1.04
CA TRP A 23 -4.55 10.14 -1.43
C TRP A 23 -4.14 9.61 -2.81
N GLU A 24 -4.06 10.48 -3.81
CA GLU A 24 -3.70 10.07 -5.17
C GLU A 24 -2.27 9.50 -5.26
N PRO A 25 -1.22 10.17 -4.74
CA PRO A 25 0.12 9.58 -4.67
C PRO A 25 0.16 8.25 -3.92
N LEU A 26 -0.58 8.14 -2.82
CA LEU A 26 -0.67 6.90 -2.04
C LEU A 26 -1.30 5.76 -2.84
N SER A 27 -2.41 6.02 -3.53
CA SER A 27 -3.10 5.03 -4.36
C SER A 27 -2.22 4.55 -5.52
N ASN A 28 -1.53 5.47 -6.19
CA ASN A 28 -0.61 5.15 -7.28
C ASN A 28 0.59 4.33 -6.77
N PHE A 29 1.14 4.70 -5.62
CA PHE A 29 2.21 3.94 -4.96
C PHE A 29 1.76 2.52 -4.59
N GLU A 30 0.56 2.35 -4.02
CA GLU A 30 0.02 1.02 -3.71
C GLU A 30 -0.09 0.15 -4.97
N GLN A 31 -0.54 0.70 -6.09
CA GLN A 31 -0.65 -0.03 -7.35
C GLN A 31 0.73 -0.44 -7.89
N ALA A 32 1.68 0.49 -7.93
CA ALA A 32 3.06 0.20 -8.35
C ALA A 32 3.71 -0.88 -7.47
N LEU A 33 3.54 -0.77 -6.15
CA LEU A 33 4.07 -1.75 -5.22
C LEU A 33 3.46 -3.16 -5.41
N ARG A 34 2.14 -3.25 -5.71
CA ARG A 34 1.49 -4.54 -6.04
C ARG A 34 2.10 -5.18 -7.28
N LEU A 35 2.36 -4.40 -8.31
CA LEU A 35 2.97 -4.91 -9.55
C LEU A 35 4.38 -5.45 -9.28
N VAL A 36 5.20 -4.72 -8.53
CA VAL A 36 6.55 -5.16 -8.15
C VAL A 36 6.50 -6.44 -7.30
N VAL A 37 5.61 -6.50 -6.32
CA VAL A 37 5.44 -7.71 -5.47
C VAL A 37 4.96 -8.89 -6.31
N LYS A 38 4.01 -8.69 -7.22
CA LYS A 38 3.53 -9.75 -8.10
C LYS A 38 4.66 -10.31 -8.97
N SER A 39 5.38 -9.43 -9.68
CA SER A 39 6.51 -9.84 -10.52
C SER A 39 7.57 -10.58 -9.71
N GLY A 40 7.89 -10.11 -8.50
CA GLY A 40 8.83 -10.81 -7.61
C GLY A 40 8.35 -12.20 -7.18
N LEU A 41 7.07 -12.33 -6.82
CA LEU A 41 6.51 -13.64 -6.46
C LEU A 41 6.48 -14.61 -7.66
N GLU A 42 6.17 -14.10 -8.86
CA GLU A 42 6.22 -14.89 -10.09
C GLU A 42 7.65 -15.34 -10.43
N GLU A 43 8.65 -14.50 -10.18
CA GLU A 43 10.06 -14.84 -10.38
C GLU A 43 10.56 -15.88 -9.35
N ILE A 44 10.21 -15.71 -8.07
CA ILE A 44 10.65 -16.61 -6.99
C ILE A 44 9.95 -17.99 -7.06
N TYR A 45 8.65 -18.02 -7.37
CA TYR A 45 7.78 -19.20 -7.24
C TYR A 45 7.18 -19.68 -8.56
N GLY A 46 7.36 -18.91 -9.65
CA GLY A 46 6.76 -19.19 -10.95
C GLY A 46 5.31 -18.70 -11.08
N PRO A 47 4.66 -18.94 -12.23
CA PRO A 47 3.30 -18.45 -12.51
C PRO A 47 2.23 -19.01 -11.56
N GLN A 48 2.52 -20.11 -10.86
CA GLN A 48 1.65 -20.74 -9.87
C GLN A 48 1.95 -20.28 -8.43
N TRP A 49 2.54 -19.07 -8.26
CA TRP A 49 3.01 -18.58 -6.97
C TRP A 49 1.95 -18.61 -5.86
N VAL A 50 0.66 -18.40 -6.18
CA VAL A 50 -0.44 -18.48 -5.20
C VAL A 50 -0.53 -19.85 -4.54
N THR A 51 -0.21 -20.91 -5.27
CA THR A 51 -0.26 -22.30 -4.80
C THR A 51 1.09 -22.76 -4.23
N ASP A 52 2.21 -22.24 -4.75
CA ASP A 52 3.54 -22.75 -4.43
C ASP A 52 4.23 -21.99 -3.29
N ALA A 53 3.98 -20.70 -3.14
CA ALA A 53 4.53 -19.93 -2.03
C ALA A 53 4.08 -20.45 -0.64
N PRO A 54 2.80 -20.81 -0.41
CA PRO A 54 2.37 -21.42 0.85
C PRO A 54 3.11 -22.71 1.21
N LYS A 55 3.46 -23.53 0.22
CA LYS A 55 4.22 -24.77 0.46
C LYS A 55 5.65 -24.53 0.94
N ARG A 56 6.20 -23.34 0.70
CA ARG A 56 7.58 -23.01 1.04
C ARG A 56 7.71 -22.11 2.25
N LYS A 57 6.70 -21.25 2.54
CA LYS A 57 6.74 -20.31 3.66
C LYS A 57 5.41 -20.23 4.41
N PRO A 58 5.41 -20.46 5.73
CA PRO A 58 4.20 -20.44 6.57
C PRO A 58 3.47 -19.10 6.58
N TYR A 59 4.15 -17.99 6.26
CA TYR A 59 3.53 -16.67 6.15
C TYR A 59 2.39 -16.69 5.12
N TYR A 60 2.61 -17.31 3.95
CA TYR A 60 1.63 -17.34 2.87
C TYR A 60 0.45 -18.27 3.16
N GLU A 61 0.67 -19.33 3.94
CA GLU A 61 -0.43 -20.19 4.41
C GLU A 61 -1.48 -19.42 5.24
N LYS A 62 -1.07 -18.35 5.90
CA LYS A 62 -1.96 -17.52 6.71
C LYS A 62 -2.61 -16.40 5.91
N ILE A 63 -1.85 -15.72 5.06
CA ILE A 63 -2.31 -14.48 4.42
C ILE A 63 -3.12 -14.72 3.15
N PHE A 64 -2.77 -15.71 2.32
CA PHE A 64 -3.47 -15.94 1.06
C PHE A 64 -4.93 -16.39 1.24
N PRO A 65 -5.29 -17.26 2.20
CA PRO A 65 -6.70 -17.54 2.47
C PRO A 65 -7.51 -16.31 2.89
N GLN A 66 -6.90 -15.36 3.61
CA GLN A 66 -7.57 -14.12 4.00
C GLN A 66 -7.84 -13.22 2.79
N LEU A 67 -6.85 -13.06 1.91
CA LEU A 67 -7.00 -12.30 0.66
C LEU A 67 -8.02 -12.96 -0.26
N ASN A 68 -8.01 -14.29 -0.36
CA ASN A 68 -8.97 -15.03 -1.16
C ASN A 68 -10.41 -14.92 -0.62
N ALA A 69 -10.59 -14.87 0.69
CA ALA A 69 -11.91 -14.63 1.29
C ALA A 69 -12.46 -13.24 0.93
N LEU A 70 -11.60 -12.22 0.86
CA LEU A 70 -11.98 -10.87 0.40
C LEU A 70 -12.33 -10.89 -1.10
N LEU A 71 -11.54 -11.56 -1.93
CA LEU A 71 -11.80 -11.74 -3.35
C LEU A 71 -13.18 -12.37 -3.59
N VAL A 72 -13.46 -13.49 -2.93
CA VAL A 72 -14.75 -14.22 -3.09
C VAL A 72 -15.92 -13.32 -2.66
N LYS A 73 -15.77 -12.61 -1.55
CA LYS A 73 -16.81 -11.66 -1.08
C LYS A 73 -17.08 -10.55 -2.09
N GLU A 74 -16.03 -9.98 -2.68
CA GLU A 74 -16.18 -8.89 -3.65
C GLU A 74 -16.77 -9.39 -4.97
N GLN A 75 -16.34 -10.53 -5.47
CA GLN A 75 -16.92 -11.16 -6.65
C GLN A 75 -18.42 -11.44 -6.48
N ALA A 76 -18.83 -11.92 -5.30
CA ALA A 76 -20.24 -12.13 -4.98
C ALA A 76 -21.03 -10.81 -4.92
N THR A 77 -20.43 -9.74 -4.38
CA THR A 77 -21.08 -8.45 -4.20
C THR A 77 -21.26 -7.69 -5.51
N PHE A 78 -20.22 -7.67 -6.36
CA PHE A 78 -20.20 -6.84 -7.57
C PHE A 78 -20.44 -7.64 -8.85
N LYS A 79 -20.68 -8.96 -8.76
CA LYS A 79 -20.85 -9.86 -9.92
C LYS A 79 -19.73 -9.71 -10.95
N ARG A 80 -18.52 -9.39 -10.50
CA ARG A 80 -17.33 -9.29 -11.35
C ARG A 80 -16.94 -10.69 -11.80
N GLY A 81 -17.14 -10.97 -13.08
CA GLY A 81 -16.52 -12.12 -13.74
C GLY A 81 -15.15 -11.68 -14.25
N GLY A 82 -14.14 -12.51 -14.10
CA GLY A 82 -12.80 -12.29 -14.63
C GLY A 82 -11.71 -12.76 -13.67
N ASP A 83 -10.50 -12.78 -14.19
CA ASP A 83 -9.29 -13.16 -13.47
C ASP A 83 -8.87 -11.94 -12.64
N VAL A 84 -9.26 -11.90 -11.36
CA VAL A 84 -8.91 -10.81 -10.44
C VAL A 84 -7.67 -11.24 -9.67
N ASP A 85 -6.64 -10.39 -9.68
CA ASP A 85 -5.40 -10.66 -8.98
C ASP A 85 -5.62 -10.69 -7.46
N LEU A 86 -5.12 -11.74 -6.79
CA LEU A 86 -5.22 -11.88 -5.35
C LEU A 86 -4.63 -10.68 -4.58
N LEU A 87 -3.56 -10.07 -5.11
CA LEU A 87 -2.91 -8.93 -4.49
C LEU A 87 -3.73 -7.63 -4.57
N GLU A 88 -4.77 -7.53 -5.39
CA GLU A 88 -5.67 -6.36 -5.39
C GLU A 88 -6.31 -6.14 -4.01
N PHE A 89 -6.46 -7.19 -3.22
CA PHE A 89 -7.01 -7.15 -1.87
C PHE A 89 -5.97 -6.91 -0.78
N SER A 90 -4.69 -6.79 -1.17
CA SER A 90 -3.62 -6.51 -0.22
C SER A 90 -3.56 -5.03 0.15
N TYR A 91 -3.31 -4.77 1.42
CA TYR A 91 -2.99 -3.44 1.96
C TYR A 91 -1.48 -3.21 1.96
N PRO A 92 -0.99 -1.96 2.07
CA PRO A 92 0.44 -1.66 2.16
C PRO A 92 1.17 -2.47 3.23
N GLY A 93 0.52 -2.74 4.36
CA GLY A 93 1.08 -3.58 5.42
C GLY A 93 1.34 -5.02 4.95
N THR A 94 0.41 -5.62 4.22
CA THR A 94 0.57 -6.95 3.63
C THR A 94 1.69 -6.98 2.59
N LEU A 95 1.74 -5.98 1.70
CA LEU A 95 2.80 -5.85 0.71
C LEU A 95 4.18 -5.69 1.36
N LYS A 96 4.26 -4.85 2.41
CA LYS A 96 5.47 -4.70 3.24
C LYS A 96 5.93 -6.05 3.79
N ASP A 97 5.02 -6.83 4.37
CA ASP A 97 5.34 -8.11 4.99
C ASP A 97 5.79 -9.15 3.96
N ILE A 98 5.20 -9.17 2.76
CA ILE A 98 5.66 -10.00 1.64
C ILE A 98 7.09 -9.63 1.25
N ILE A 99 7.38 -8.35 1.02
CA ILE A 99 8.72 -7.86 0.66
C ILE A 99 9.73 -8.22 1.75
N ILE A 100 9.38 -8.08 3.03
CA ILE A 100 10.25 -8.43 4.15
C ILE A 100 10.49 -9.94 4.23
N THR A 101 9.47 -10.74 3.91
CA THR A 101 9.55 -12.21 3.88
C THR A 101 10.47 -12.70 2.75
N GLU A 102 10.47 -12.00 1.62
CA GLU A 102 11.33 -12.25 0.45
C GLU A 102 12.47 -11.24 0.34
N TRP A 103 12.98 -10.73 1.48
CA TRP A 103 13.97 -9.65 1.47
C TRP A 103 15.22 -9.97 0.65
N ASP A 104 15.67 -11.23 0.63
CA ASP A 104 16.85 -11.64 -0.13
C ASP A 104 16.66 -11.40 -1.65
N PHE A 105 15.42 -11.45 -2.13
CA PHE A 105 15.08 -11.10 -3.51
C PHE A 105 14.90 -9.58 -3.69
N PHE A 106 14.15 -8.93 -2.79
CA PHE A 106 13.81 -7.52 -2.93
C PHE A 106 14.92 -6.55 -2.46
N CYS A 107 15.99 -7.05 -1.83
CA CYS A 107 17.03 -6.19 -1.26
C CYS A 107 17.71 -5.30 -2.32
N ASP A 108 17.93 -5.80 -3.53
CA ASP A 108 18.57 -5.04 -4.60
C ASP A 108 17.67 -3.90 -5.11
N ILE A 109 16.36 -4.14 -5.19
CA ILE A 109 15.37 -3.12 -5.57
C ILE A 109 15.40 -1.96 -4.57
N PHE A 110 15.44 -2.25 -3.25
CA PHE A 110 15.43 -1.25 -2.17
C PHE A 110 16.83 -0.93 -1.61
N LYS A 111 17.89 -1.13 -2.40
CA LYS A 111 19.31 -0.83 -2.08
C LYS A 111 19.79 -1.43 -0.74
N GLY A 112 19.30 -2.61 -0.39
CA GLY A 112 19.76 -3.36 0.78
C GLY A 112 19.35 -2.79 2.14
N ASN A 113 18.68 -1.65 2.22
CA ASN A 113 18.34 -1.02 3.49
C ASN A 113 16.96 -1.43 4.01
N LYS A 114 16.89 -2.63 4.57
CA LYS A 114 15.66 -3.21 5.17
C LYS A 114 15.04 -2.32 6.24
N THR A 115 15.86 -1.67 7.07
CA THR A 115 15.37 -0.82 8.15
C THR A 115 14.70 0.43 7.61
N LEU A 116 15.33 1.10 6.64
CA LEU A 116 14.75 2.27 5.99
C LEU A 116 13.45 1.92 5.27
N PHE A 117 13.44 0.82 4.50
CA PHE A 117 12.23 0.33 3.85
C PHE A 117 11.08 0.12 4.84
N LYS A 118 11.36 -0.57 5.98
CA LYS A 118 10.34 -0.79 7.02
C LYS A 118 9.80 0.51 7.60
N GLN A 119 10.68 1.45 7.94
CA GLN A 119 10.29 2.76 8.50
C GLN A 119 9.43 3.56 7.52
N SER A 120 9.81 3.58 6.25
CA SER A 120 9.03 4.25 5.19
C SER A 120 7.65 3.62 5.04
N MET A 121 7.57 2.30 4.98
CA MET A 121 6.30 1.59 4.88
C MET A 121 5.43 1.77 6.12
N ASP A 122 6.01 1.83 7.32
CA ASP A 122 5.27 2.08 8.56
C ASP A 122 4.65 3.48 8.57
N ALA A 123 5.36 4.49 8.08
CA ALA A 123 4.83 5.85 7.93
C ALA A 123 3.64 5.89 6.93
N ILE A 124 3.73 5.16 5.83
CA ILE A 124 2.65 5.03 4.83
C ILE A 124 1.45 4.30 5.43
N CYS A 125 1.66 3.17 6.10
CA CYS A 125 0.59 2.38 6.72
C CYS A 125 -0.17 3.18 7.80
N LEU A 126 0.53 4.04 8.54
CA LEU A 126 -0.06 4.85 9.60
C LEU A 126 -1.14 5.80 9.08
N VAL A 127 -0.97 6.35 7.88
CA VAL A 127 -1.92 7.32 7.30
C VAL A 127 -2.94 6.69 6.35
N ARG A 128 -2.62 5.53 5.79
CA ARG A 128 -3.44 4.88 4.76
C ARG A 128 -4.87 4.61 5.20
N ASN A 129 -5.07 3.97 6.35
CA ASN A 129 -6.41 3.61 6.82
C ASN A 129 -7.26 4.83 7.20
N PRO A 130 -6.76 5.82 7.96
CA PRO A 130 -7.49 7.06 8.19
C PRO A 130 -7.82 7.82 6.90
N LEU A 131 -6.92 7.83 5.89
CA LEU A 131 -7.16 8.45 4.60
C LEU A 131 -8.26 7.72 3.80
N ALA A 132 -8.28 6.40 3.80
CA ALA A 132 -9.33 5.61 3.15
C ALA A 132 -10.71 5.82 3.80
N HIS A 133 -10.74 6.19 5.08
CA HIS A 133 -11.96 6.51 5.82
C HIS A 133 -12.05 8.03 6.04
N ALA A 134 -12.62 8.75 5.08
CA ALA A 134 -12.68 10.23 5.04
C ALA A 134 -13.05 10.90 6.38
N ARG A 135 -13.89 10.25 7.20
CA ARG A 135 -14.26 10.76 8.53
C ARG A 135 -13.11 10.80 9.55
N ARG A 136 -12.03 10.06 9.32
CA ARG A 136 -10.86 9.98 10.20
C ARG A 136 -9.66 10.76 9.65
N ALA A 137 -9.74 11.20 8.41
CA ALA A 137 -8.65 11.94 7.76
C ALA A 137 -8.31 13.24 8.52
N GLU A 138 -9.32 13.88 9.11
CA GLU A 138 -9.14 15.11 9.89
C GLU A 138 -8.33 14.91 11.18
N LEU A 139 -8.21 13.67 11.66
CA LEU A 139 -7.47 13.32 12.88
C LEU A 139 -5.99 13.04 12.61
N ILE A 140 -5.56 13.00 11.34
CA ILE A 140 -4.16 12.72 11.02
C ILE A 140 -3.33 13.97 11.26
N PRO A 141 -2.29 13.90 12.11
CA PRO A 141 -1.35 15.01 12.28
C PRO A 141 -0.67 15.36 10.95
N ALA A 142 -0.47 16.65 10.69
CA ALA A 142 0.19 17.12 9.47
C ALA A 142 1.61 16.54 9.31
N SER A 143 2.32 16.33 10.43
CA SER A 143 3.63 15.67 10.44
C SER A 143 3.59 14.24 9.89
N ASN A 144 2.53 13.48 10.19
CA ASN A 144 2.37 12.10 9.70
C ASN A 144 2.05 12.08 8.20
N LEU A 145 1.21 13.02 7.72
CA LEU A 145 0.95 13.18 6.28
C LEU A 145 2.22 13.53 5.53
N TRP A 146 3.01 14.45 6.07
CA TRP A 146 4.29 14.84 5.48
C TRP A 146 5.28 13.66 5.44
N ALA A 147 5.41 12.93 6.56
CA ALA A 147 6.29 11.76 6.64
C ALA A 147 5.90 10.66 5.64
N ALA A 148 4.59 10.40 5.51
CA ALA A 148 4.10 9.42 4.54
C ALA A 148 4.34 9.87 3.10
N LYS A 149 4.09 11.14 2.78
CA LYS A 149 4.36 11.68 1.44
C LYS A 149 5.84 11.58 1.09
N LYS A 150 6.73 12.00 2.01
CA LYS A 150 8.17 11.84 1.83
C LYS A 150 8.57 10.38 1.62
N ALA A 151 8.01 9.45 2.40
CA ALA A 151 8.27 8.02 2.26
C ALA A 151 7.82 7.47 0.89
N ILE A 152 6.67 7.92 0.38
CA ILE A 152 6.18 7.57 -0.96
C ILE A 152 7.16 8.09 -2.04
N ASP A 153 7.58 9.35 -1.94
CA ASP A 153 8.51 9.96 -2.89
C ASP A 153 9.86 9.22 -2.88
N ASP A 154 10.37 8.91 -1.68
CA ASP A 154 11.65 8.19 -1.51
C ASP A 154 11.57 6.76 -2.07
N LEU A 155 10.45 6.04 -1.92
CA LEU A 155 10.27 4.68 -2.41
C LEU A 155 9.94 4.63 -3.92
N ASN A 156 9.22 5.59 -4.47
CA ASN A 156 8.92 5.64 -5.90
C ASN A 156 10.20 5.71 -6.76
N VAL A 157 11.28 6.32 -6.27
CA VAL A 157 12.58 6.34 -6.95
C VAL A 157 13.10 4.92 -7.26
N PHE A 158 12.68 3.91 -6.50
CA PHE A 158 13.05 2.52 -6.71
C PHE A 158 12.06 1.77 -7.60
N LEU A 159 10.77 2.15 -7.57
CA LEU A 159 9.71 1.49 -8.32
C LEU A 159 9.68 1.94 -9.80
N ASP A 160 10.12 3.18 -10.10
CA ASP A 160 10.11 3.76 -11.45
C ASP A 160 11.29 3.30 -12.33
N LYS A 161 12.22 2.50 -11.81
CA LYS A 161 13.33 1.99 -12.62
C LYS A 161 12.87 0.78 -13.42
N PRO A 162 13.14 0.76 -14.76
CA PRO A 162 13.01 -0.48 -15.50
C PRO A 162 13.95 -1.51 -14.86
N HIS A 163 13.40 -2.65 -14.49
CA HIS A 163 14.17 -3.80 -14.05
C HIS A 163 14.75 -4.43 -15.32
N ASP A 164 16.02 -4.14 -15.60
CA ASP A 164 16.82 -4.76 -16.68
C ASP A 164 17.09 -6.21 -16.35
#